data_ebdf5775e1d09edb4640617e8146aad5
#
_entry.id   ebdf5775e1d09edb4640617e8146aad5
#
_cell.length_a   1.000
_cell.length_b   1.000
_cell.length_c   1.000
_cell.angle_alpha   90.00
_cell.angle_beta   90.00
_cell.angle_gamma   90.00
#
_symmetry.space_group_name_H-M   'P 1'
#
loop_
_entity.id
_entity.type
_entity.pdbx_description
1 polymer ?
#
loop_
_entity_poly.entity_id
_entity_poly.type
_entity_poly.pdbx_seq_one_letter_code
_entity_poly.pdbx_strand_id
1 'polypeptide(L)'
;NYKEGLAFLNKLYKEGLLEQDYLTATRDQWLARATGNQAGFMFVWPAGGIGVATNGLKKLSEEYRFEPIPPLKSKSGKQYKDTATAGNYLIYRNSITVSNKYPVETMKLFNYCFSEEGLRLAMYGIEGVHHTIVNGKPVYTDLILKNPEGLDPELARIKDGIYWTCLPYQIGWDSNFQAMQNAPWVTKSWELYREPGMVEAPMPALKFTDEEFSRRSQIITEIDTYKDPMIDKFIMGVEPLDKFDEFVENIKRAGLDELLKIQNDAYKRYLEFAK
;
A
#
# COMPACT_ATOMS: atom_id res chain seq x y z
N ASN A 1 10.55 -17.45 -12.79
CA ASN A 1 10.64 -16.35 -11.80
C ASN A 1 9.64 -16.48 -10.65
N TYR A 2 8.33 -16.81 -10.91
CA TYR A 2 7.34 -16.93 -9.84
C TYR A 2 7.61 -18.16 -8.95
N LYS A 3 7.88 -19.33 -9.57
CA LYS A 3 8.28 -20.56 -8.86
C LYS A 3 9.52 -20.35 -7.99
N GLU A 4 10.50 -19.59 -8.49
CA GLU A 4 11.72 -19.26 -7.73
C GLU A 4 11.42 -18.36 -6.51
N GLY A 5 10.49 -17.41 -6.67
CA GLY A 5 10.02 -16.59 -5.56
C GLY A 5 9.35 -17.44 -4.46
N LEU A 6 8.48 -18.36 -4.84
CA LEU A 6 7.87 -19.30 -3.89
C LEU A 6 8.90 -20.21 -3.23
N ALA A 7 9.89 -20.69 -3.98
CA ALA A 7 10.99 -21.50 -3.42
C ALA A 7 11.80 -20.71 -2.39
N PHE A 8 12.03 -19.44 -2.63
CA PHE A 8 12.72 -18.55 -1.68
C PHE A 8 11.89 -18.36 -0.41
N LEU A 9 10.59 -18.04 -0.54
CA LEU A 9 9.71 -17.88 0.62
C LEU A 9 9.55 -19.20 1.41
N ASN A 10 9.45 -20.33 0.73
CA ASN A 10 9.43 -21.65 1.37
C ASN A 10 10.70 -21.91 2.18
N LYS A 11 11.87 -21.54 1.62
CA LYS A 11 13.13 -21.63 2.34
C LYS A 11 13.11 -20.79 3.61
N LEU A 12 12.71 -19.51 3.52
CA LEU A 12 12.61 -18.62 4.67
C LEU A 12 11.65 -19.16 5.74
N TYR A 13 10.51 -19.70 5.31
CA TYR A 13 9.53 -20.29 6.22
C TYR A 13 10.09 -21.52 6.95
N LYS A 14 10.74 -22.44 6.23
CA LYS A 14 11.37 -23.65 6.81
C LYS A 14 12.51 -23.34 7.78
N GLU A 15 13.25 -22.26 7.52
CA GLU A 15 14.34 -21.79 8.38
C GLU A 15 13.86 -20.95 9.57
N GLY A 16 12.55 -20.73 9.72
CA GLY A 16 11.97 -19.91 10.77
C GLY A 16 12.26 -18.40 10.62
N LEU A 17 12.69 -17.97 9.43
CA LEU A 17 12.99 -16.57 9.11
C LEU A 17 11.76 -15.80 8.60
N LEU A 18 10.74 -16.50 8.16
CA LEU A 18 9.42 -15.96 7.88
C LEU A 18 8.49 -16.29 9.04
N GLU A 19 7.64 -15.34 9.41
CA GLU A 19 6.69 -15.50 10.51
C GLU A 19 5.83 -16.75 10.33
N GLN A 20 5.82 -17.61 11.34
CA GLN A 20 5.20 -18.95 11.22
C GLN A 20 3.66 -18.89 11.23
N ASP A 21 3.09 -17.84 11.80
CA ASP A 21 1.65 -17.60 11.88
C ASP A 21 1.19 -16.43 10.97
N TYR A 22 1.94 -16.14 9.90
CA TYR A 22 1.68 -14.99 9.01
C TYR A 22 0.25 -14.97 8.43
N LEU A 23 -0.42 -16.13 8.30
CA LEU A 23 -1.80 -16.22 7.82
C LEU A 23 -2.85 -15.76 8.84
N THR A 24 -2.51 -15.79 10.11
CA THR A 24 -3.44 -15.52 11.22
C THR A 24 -3.03 -14.36 12.08
N ALA A 25 -1.80 -13.87 11.92
CA ALA A 25 -1.28 -12.75 12.68
C ALA A 25 -2.09 -11.48 12.42
N THR A 26 -2.56 -10.88 13.50
CA THR A 26 -3.25 -9.58 13.44
C THR A 26 -2.22 -8.45 13.30
N ARG A 27 -2.70 -7.26 12.87
CA ARG A 27 -1.87 -6.05 12.83
C ARG A 27 -1.24 -5.74 14.19
N ASP A 28 -1.98 -5.93 15.27
CA ASP A 28 -1.49 -5.65 16.62
C ASP A 28 -0.39 -6.63 17.05
N GLN A 29 -0.53 -7.92 16.72
CA GLN A 29 0.52 -8.92 16.95
C GLN A 29 1.77 -8.61 16.13
N TRP A 30 1.62 -8.29 14.84
CA TRP A 30 2.71 -7.85 14.00
C TRP A 30 3.41 -6.62 14.59
N LEU A 31 2.65 -5.60 14.99
CA LEU A 31 3.19 -4.38 15.59
C LEU A 31 3.91 -4.67 16.91
N ALA A 32 3.35 -5.52 17.75
CA ALA A 32 3.99 -5.92 19.01
C ALA A 32 5.35 -6.58 18.79
N ARG A 33 5.49 -7.45 17.79
CA ARG A 33 6.77 -8.06 17.41
C ARG A 33 7.77 -7.03 16.88
N ALA A 34 7.30 -6.14 16.02
CA ALA A 34 8.14 -5.08 15.47
C ALA A 34 8.67 -4.13 16.55
N THR A 35 7.79 -3.70 17.48
CA THR A 35 8.15 -2.79 18.57
C THR A 35 8.87 -3.51 19.73
N GLY A 36 8.74 -4.82 19.83
CA GLY A 36 9.41 -5.66 20.83
C GLY A 36 10.80 -6.17 20.42
N ASN A 37 11.37 -5.64 19.34
CA ASN A 37 12.69 -6.06 18.81
C ASN A 37 12.73 -7.55 18.40
N GLN A 38 11.64 -8.09 17.91
CA GLN A 38 11.54 -9.49 17.47
C GLN A 38 11.55 -9.62 15.93
N ALA A 39 11.54 -8.51 15.19
CA ALA A 39 11.57 -8.47 13.73
C ALA A 39 12.89 -7.85 13.26
N GLY A 40 13.69 -8.60 12.50
CA GLY A 40 14.91 -8.09 11.88
C GLY A 40 14.70 -7.44 10.52
N PHE A 41 13.59 -7.74 9.85
CA PHE A 41 13.22 -7.22 8.53
C PHE A 41 11.70 -7.10 8.42
N MET A 42 11.25 -6.05 7.75
CA MET A 42 9.83 -5.82 7.47
C MET A 42 9.63 -5.27 6.06
N PHE A 43 8.58 -5.71 5.40
CA PHE A 43 8.06 -5.08 4.18
C PHE A 43 6.81 -4.29 4.53
N VAL A 44 6.94 -2.97 4.61
CA VAL A 44 5.87 -2.09 5.12
C VAL A 44 5.90 -0.73 4.45
N TRP A 45 4.80 0.00 4.56
CA TRP A 45 4.75 1.41 4.17
C TRP A 45 5.66 2.25 5.08
N PRO A 46 6.40 3.21 4.54
CA PRO A 46 7.35 4.01 5.33
C PRO A 46 6.70 4.72 6.52
N ALA A 47 5.56 5.39 6.32
CA ALA A 47 4.92 6.15 7.38
C ALA A 47 4.23 5.25 8.43
N GLY A 48 3.22 4.49 8.02
CA GLY A 48 2.41 3.66 8.91
C GLY A 48 3.08 2.36 9.39
N GLY A 49 4.27 2.06 8.90
CA GLY A 49 5.03 0.89 9.29
C GLY A 49 6.33 1.23 10.00
N ILE A 50 7.32 1.74 9.27
CA ILE A 50 8.67 2.03 9.83
C ILE A 50 8.60 3.07 10.94
N GLY A 51 7.82 4.14 10.76
CA GLY A 51 7.69 5.21 11.77
C GLY A 51 7.15 4.66 13.08
N VAL A 52 6.00 3.99 13.03
CA VAL A 52 5.34 3.44 14.23
C VAL A 52 6.22 2.38 14.92
N ALA A 53 6.80 1.46 14.15
CA ALA A 53 7.68 0.44 14.70
C ALA A 53 8.93 1.03 15.36
N THR A 54 9.58 2.01 14.72
CA THR A 54 10.77 2.67 15.28
C THR A 54 10.45 3.45 16.55
N ASN A 55 9.34 4.19 16.58
CA ASN A 55 8.93 4.91 17.79
C ASN A 55 8.63 3.95 18.95
N GLY A 56 8.10 2.77 18.67
CA GLY A 56 7.94 1.72 19.67
C GLY A 56 9.27 1.16 20.16
N LEU A 57 10.21 0.88 19.26
CA LEU A 57 11.55 0.37 19.59
C LEU A 57 12.37 1.35 20.43
N LYS A 58 12.24 2.64 20.21
CA LYS A 58 12.90 3.68 21.01
C LYS A 58 12.54 3.65 22.49
N LYS A 59 11.38 3.11 22.84
CA LYS A 59 11.01 2.87 24.25
C LYS A 59 11.88 1.81 24.91
N LEU A 60 12.53 0.95 24.12
CA LEU A 60 13.47 -0.06 24.62
C LEU A 60 14.91 0.49 24.62
N SER A 61 15.28 1.23 23.57
CA SER A 61 16.58 1.91 23.45
C SER A 61 16.49 3.01 22.39
N GLU A 62 17.08 4.19 22.67
CA GLU A 62 17.17 5.29 21.70
C GLU A 62 17.93 4.93 20.42
N GLU A 63 18.79 3.92 20.47
CA GLU A 63 19.55 3.43 19.33
C GLU A 63 18.75 2.49 18.42
N TYR A 64 17.66 1.92 18.92
CA TYR A 64 16.87 0.96 18.15
C TYR A 64 15.99 1.68 17.13
N ARG A 65 16.13 1.30 15.87
CA ARG A 65 15.31 1.79 14.77
C ARG A 65 15.36 0.86 13.58
N PHE A 66 14.35 0.93 12.74
CA PHE A 66 14.39 0.36 11.41
C PHE A 66 15.01 1.36 10.44
N GLU A 67 15.95 0.89 9.63
CA GLU A 67 16.55 1.65 8.54
C GLU A 67 15.97 1.16 7.21
N PRO A 68 15.63 2.07 6.28
CA PRO A 68 15.21 1.67 4.95
C PRO A 68 16.38 1.06 4.19
N ILE A 69 16.10 -0.02 3.47
CA ILE A 69 17.07 -0.63 2.55
C ILE A 69 16.52 -0.55 1.12
N PRO A 70 17.36 -0.48 0.09
CA PRO A 70 16.90 -0.53 -1.29
C PRO A 70 16.27 -1.89 -1.59
N PRO A 71 15.37 -1.98 -2.57
CA PRO A 71 14.84 -3.25 -3.03
C PRO A 71 15.95 -4.26 -3.32
N LEU A 72 15.72 -5.51 -3.01
CA LEU A 72 16.69 -6.57 -3.27
C LEU A 72 16.97 -6.69 -4.77
N LYS A 73 18.22 -6.98 -5.11
CA LYS A 73 18.61 -7.23 -6.49
C LYS A 73 18.13 -8.61 -6.94
N SER A 74 17.49 -8.64 -8.09
CA SER A 74 17.19 -9.90 -8.78
C SER A 74 18.47 -10.59 -9.25
N LYS A 75 18.38 -11.84 -9.69
CA LYS A 75 19.53 -12.57 -10.32
C LYS A 75 20.11 -11.84 -11.53
N SER A 76 19.30 -11.04 -12.24
CA SER A 76 19.76 -10.21 -13.35
C SER A 76 20.39 -8.87 -12.92
N GLY A 77 20.56 -8.64 -11.63
CA GLY A 77 21.08 -7.40 -11.06
C GLY A 77 20.09 -6.24 -11.01
N LYS A 78 18.87 -6.42 -11.53
CA LYS A 78 17.82 -5.38 -11.52
C LYS A 78 17.16 -5.30 -10.14
N GLN A 79 16.89 -4.07 -9.72
CA GLN A 79 16.07 -3.76 -8.55
C GLN A 79 14.71 -3.27 -9.03
N TYR A 80 13.66 -3.81 -8.43
CA TYR A 80 12.28 -3.44 -8.74
C TYR A 80 11.69 -2.73 -7.54
N LYS A 81 11.05 -1.60 -7.76
CA LYS A 81 10.29 -0.91 -6.74
C LYS A 81 8.81 -0.86 -7.12
N ASP A 82 7.95 -0.92 -6.13
CA ASP A 82 6.56 -0.56 -6.33
C ASP A 82 6.46 0.95 -6.46
N THR A 83 5.66 1.40 -7.41
CA THR A 83 5.39 2.80 -7.59
C THR A 83 3.96 3.09 -7.23
N ALA A 84 3.78 4.03 -6.33
CA ALA A 84 2.50 4.67 -6.14
C ALA A 84 2.18 5.48 -7.41
N THR A 85 1.94 4.78 -8.51
CA THR A 85 1.53 5.42 -9.75
C THR A 85 0.07 5.87 -9.65
N ALA A 86 -0.32 6.75 -10.57
CA ALA A 86 -1.70 7.23 -10.69
C ALA A 86 -2.75 6.10 -10.67
N GLY A 87 -2.36 4.86 -11.00
CA GLY A 87 -3.18 3.66 -10.88
C GLY A 87 -3.59 3.32 -9.44
N ASN A 88 -2.73 3.55 -8.46
CA ASN A 88 -3.04 3.28 -7.07
C ASN A 88 -4.02 4.30 -6.47
N TYR A 89 -4.07 5.51 -6.99
CA TYR A 89 -5.06 6.51 -6.60
C TYR A 89 -6.47 6.18 -7.05
N LEU A 90 -6.63 5.26 -7.98
CA LEU A 90 -7.94 4.76 -8.41
C LEU A 90 -8.59 3.80 -7.39
N ILE A 91 -7.89 3.41 -6.36
CA ILE A 91 -8.42 2.55 -5.28
C ILE A 91 -9.52 3.28 -4.52
N TYR A 92 -9.40 4.59 -4.36
CA TYR A 92 -10.36 5.42 -3.64
C TYR A 92 -11.46 5.91 -4.57
N ARG A 93 -12.30 4.98 -5.01
CA ARG A 93 -13.48 5.31 -5.81
C ARG A 93 -14.66 5.54 -4.89
N ASN A 94 -15.33 6.68 -5.09
CA ASN A 94 -16.56 6.98 -4.40
C ASN A 94 -17.73 6.77 -5.35
N SER A 95 -18.76 6.11 -4.86
CA SER A 95 -19.99 5.87 -5.62
C SER A 95 -21.18 6.50 -4.89
N ILE A 96 -22.00 7.23 -5.63
CA ILE A 96 -23.28 7.71 -5.14
C ILE A 96 -24.32 6.68 -5.54
N THR A 97 -24.97 6.06 -4.56
CA THR A 97 -25.98 5.04 -4.81
C THR A 97 -27.29 5.69 -5.27
N VAL A 98 -28.09 4.96 -6.03
CA VAL A 98 -29.44 5.42 -6.47
C VAL A 98 -30.40 5.64 -5.31
N SER A 99 -30.13 5.08 -4.15
CA SER A 99 -30.90 5.28 -2.92
C SER A 99 -30.52 6.53 -2.14
N ASN A 100 -29.49 7.28 -2.58
CA ASN A 100 -29.09 8.51 -1.93
C ASN A 100 -30.20 9.56 -2.06
N LYS A 101 -30.70 10.04 -0.91
CA LYS A 101 -31.75 11.06 -0.85
C LYS A 101 -31.24 12.48 -1.14
N TYR A 102 -29.94 12.69 -1.09
CA TYR A 102 -29.29 14.01 -1.18
C TYR A 102 -28.12 13.99 -2.19
N PRO A 103 -28.35 13.61 -3.44
CA PRO A 103 -27.24 13.45 -4.40
C PRO A 103 -26.52 14.76 -4.72
N VAL A 104 -27.27 15.89 -4.74
CA VAL A 104 -26.71 17.22 -5.02
C VAL A 104 -25.81 17.67 -3.86
N GLU A 105 -26.26 17.50 -2.62
CA GLU A 105 -25.49 17.84 -1.42
C GLU A 105 -24.26 16.95 -1.30
N THR A 106 -24.38 15.68 -1.64
CA THR A 106 -23.23 14.75 -1.68
C THR A 106 -22.20 15.20 -2.71
N MET A 107 -22.63 15.64 -3.89
CA MET A 107 -21.71 16.19 -4.90
C MET A 107 -21.09 17.51 -4.46
N LYS A 108 -21.81 18.38 -3.75
CA LYS A 108 -21.23 19.60 -3.17
C LYS A 108 -20.16 19.27 -2.14
N LEU A 109 -20.40 18.28 -1.27
CA LEU A 109 -19.38 17.78 -0.33
C LEU A 109 -18.16 17.26 -1.07
N PHE A 110 -18.35 16.45 -2.12
CA PHE A 110 -17.22 15.95 -2.91
C PHE A 110 -16.43 17.08 -3.55
N ASN A 111 -17.10 18.06 -4.16
CA ASN A 111 -16.44 19.23 -4.73
C ASN A 111 -15.66 20.03 -3.68
N TYR A 112 -16.21 20.19 -2.47
CA TYR A 112 -15.50 20.82 -1.36
C TYR A 112 -14.23 20.04 -0.99
N CYS A 113 -14.31 18.71 -0.92
CA CYS A 113 -13.15 17.87 -0.65
C CYS A 113 -12.00 18.06 -1.68
N PHE A 114 -12.31 18.49 -2.91
CA PHE A 114 -11.31 18.79 -3.94
C PHE A 114 -10.87 20.26 -3.99
N SER A 115 -11.49 21.12 -3.19
CA SER A 115 -11.03 22.51 -3.05
C SER A 115 -9.73 22.59 -2.25
N GLU A 116 -8.99 23.68 -2.39
CA GLU A 116 -7.77 23.94 -1.61
C GLU A 116 -8.06 23.91 -0.10
N GLU A 117 -9.18 24.53 0.31
CA GLU A 117 -9.63 24.55 1.70
C GLU A 117 -9.95 23.13 2.20
N GLY A 118 -10.73 22.35 1.44
CA GLY A 118 -11.10 20.99 1.79
C GLY A 118 -9.88 20.07 1.87
N LEU A 119 -8.96 20.17 0.92
CA LEU A 119 -7.70 19.43 0.95
C LEU A 119 -6.87 19.79 2.17
N ARG A 120 -6.73 21.09 2.49
CA ARG A 120 -5.99 21.54 3.67
C ARG A 120 -6.63 21.05 4.96
N LEU A 121 -7.94 21.14 5.07
CA LEU A 121 -8.69 20.63 6.23
C LEU A 121 -8.44 19.13 6.42
N ALA A 122 -8.52 18.35 5.35
CA ALA A 122 -8.33 16.90 5.43
C ALA A 122 -6.90 16.49 5.78
N MET A 123 -5.93 17.21 5.25
CA MET A 123 -4.52 16.86 5.42
C MET A 123 -3.95 17.43 6.71
N TYR A 124 -4.36 18.64 7.11
CA TYR A 124 -3.73 19.37 8.20
C TYR A 124 -4.71 19.71 9.34
N GLY A 125 -6.00 19.45 9.17
CA GLY A 125 -7.01 19.79 10.16
C GLY A 125 -7.27 21.29 10.24
N ILE A 126 -7.68 21.75 11.42
CA ILE A 126 -8.09 23.14 11.69
C ILE A 126 -6.85 24.00 11.95
N GLU A 127 -6.73 25.12 11.23
CA GLU A 127 -5.67 26.11 11.45
C GLU A 127 -5.79 26.73 12.86
N GLY A 128 -4.64 26.93 13.50
CA GLY A 128 -4.55 27.40 14.89
C GLY A 128 -4.75 26.31 15.94
N VAL A 129 -5.26 25.13 15.57
CA VAL A 129 -5.41 23.97 16.45
C VAL A 129 -4.41 22.87 16.08
N HIS A 130 -4.55 22.31 14.91
CA HIS A 130 -3.76 21.16 14.43
C HIS A 130 -2.54 21.59 13.63
N HIS A 131 -2.61 22.73 12.95
CA HIS A 131 -1.50 23.31 12.20
C HIS A 131 -1.49 24.83 12.29
N THR A 132 -0.34 25.42 11.95
CA THR A 132 -0.14 26.85 11.72
C THR A 132 0.52 27.07 10.36
N ILE A 133 0.43 28.30 9.83
CA ILE A 133 1.11 28.64 8.57
C ILE A 133 2.47 29.26 8.88
N VAL A 134 3.53 28.60 8.42
CA VAL A 134 4.92 29.06 8.55
C VAL A 134 5.51 29.21 7.16
N ASN A 135 5.92 30.41 6.77
CA ASN A 135 6.44 30.72 5.44
C ASN A 135 5.50 30.26 4.30
N GLY A 136 4.19 30.46 4.49
CA GLY A 136 3.15 30.09 3.52
C GLY A 136 2.85 28.60 3.44
N LYS A 137 3.42 27.79 4.32
CA LYS A 137 3.17 26.34 4.38
C LYS A 137 2.53 25.93 5.69
N PRO A 138 1.56 24.99 5.69
CA PRO A 138 1.01 24.44 6.91
C PRO A 138 2.05 23.57 7.62
N VAL A 139 2.21 23.78 8.92
CA VAL A 139 3.09 23.03 9.81
C VAL A 139 2.29 22.58 11.02
N TYR A 140 2.33 21.30 11.35
CA TYR A 140 1.61 20.76 12.51
C TYR A 140 2.06 21.38 13.83
N THR A 141 1.11 21.56 14.71
CA THR A 141 1.34 21.99 16.10
C THR A 141 1.88 20.84 16.96
N ASP A 142 2.33 21.18 18.17
CA ASP A 142 2.74 20.18 19.16
C ASP A 142 1.61 19.22 19.56
N LEU A 143 0.34 19.60 19.39
CA LEU A 143 -0.79 18.70 19.57
C LEU A 143 -0.67 17.43 18.72
N ILE A 144 -0.14 17.56 17.53
CA ILE A 144 0.11 16.43 16.61
C ILE A 144 1.54 15.89 16.78
N LEU A 145 2.55 16.77 16.73
CA LEU A 145 3.97 16.35 16.66
C LEU A 145 4.52 15.83 18.00
N LYS A 146 3.99 16.34 19.12
CA LYS A 146 4.36 15.96 20.49
C LYS A 146 3.11 15.68 21.31
N ASN A 147 2.25 14.82 20.78
CA ASN A 147 0.96 14.53 21.36
C ASN A 147 1.08 14.26 22.88
N PRO A 148 0.27 14.92 23.73
CA PRO A 148 0.38 14.80 25.18
C PRO A 148 0.08 13.39 25.72
N GLU A 149 -0.59 12.55 24.94
CA GLU A 149 -0.84 11.14 25.28
C GLU A 149 0.30 10.22 24.77
N GLY A 150 1.35 10.78 24.17
CA GLY A 150 2.46 10.02 23.62
C GLY A 150 2.14 9.25 22.34
N LEU A 151 1.06 9.62 21.65
CA LEU A 151 0.73 9.05 20.36
C LEU A 151 1.75 9.48 19.30
N ASP A 152 2.04 8.56 18.40
CA ASP A 152 2.73 8.89 17.15
C ASP A 152 1.93 9.95 16.36
N PRO A 153 2.58 10.86 15.61
CA PRO A 153 1.87 11.91 14.87
C PRO A 153 0.80 11.40 13.91
N GLU A 154 0.96 10.23 13.32
CA GLU A 154 -0.07 9.63 12.48
C GLU A 154 -1.29 9.20 13.30
N LEU A 155 -1.07 8.56 14.43
CA LEU A 155 -2.16 8.15 15.34
C LEU A 155 -2.85 9.35 15.96
N ALA A 156 -2.10 10.41 16.32
CA ALA A 156 -2.65 11.66 16.82
C ALA A 156 -3.60 12.30 15.81
N ARG A 157 -3.20 12.38 14.53
CA ARG A 157 -4.06 12.87 13.46
C ARG A 157 -5.33 12.03 13.30
N ILE A 158 -5.20 10.72 13.26
CA ILE A 158 -6.33 9.80 13.09
C ILE A 158 -7.33 9.97 14.24
N LYS A 159 -6.81 10.09 15.46
CA LYS A 159 -7.64 10.33 16.66
C LYS A 159 -8.46 11.61 16.54
N ASP A 160 -7.87 12.68 16.00
CA ASP A 160 -8.53 13.97 15.81
C ASP A 160 -9.32 14.08 14.48
N GLY A 161 -9.52 12.95 13.80
CA GLY A 161 -10.30 12.88 12.56
C GLY A 161 -9.60 13.45 11.33
N ILE A 162 -8.31 13.74 11.40
CA ILE A 162 -7.50 14.22 10.27
C ILE A 162 -6.98 12.98 9.53
N TYR A 163 -7.85 12.38 8.72
CA TYR A 163 -7.51 11.15 8.02
C TYR A 163 -8.00 11.19 6.57
N TRP A 164 -7.12 11.57 5.69
CA TRP A 164 -7.37 11.81 4.28
C TRP A 164 -7.85 10.59 3.49
N THR A 165 -7.63 9.37 3.95
CA THR A 165 -8.02 8.16 3.24
C THR A 165 -9.51 7.82 3.32
N CYS A 166 -10.27 8.52 4.16
CA CYS A 166 -11.70 8.24 4.39
C CYS A 166 -12.65 9.09 3.56
N LEU A 167 -12.15 10.05 2.80
CA LEU A 167 -12.98 10.99 2.04
C LEU A 167 -12.61 10.96 0.55
N PRO A 168 -13.48 11.43 -0.34
CA PRO A 168 -13.24 11.44 -1.78
C PRO A 168 -12.17 12.46 -2.18
N TYR A 169 -11.08 12.49 -1.45
CA TYR A 169 -9.97 13.34 -1.79
C TYR A 169 -9.17 12.74 -2.90
N GLN A 170 -8.77 13.60 -3.77
CA GLN A 170 -7.60 13.34 -4.50
C GLN A 170 -6.53 14.36 -4.20
N ILE A 171 -5.74 14.19 -3.48
CA ILE A 171 -4.40 14.07 -3.52
C ILE A 171 -3.63 15.06 -4.37
N GLY A 172 -3.42 16.17 -3.81
CA GLY A 172 -2.11 16.75 -3.92
C GLY A 172 -1.23 16.05 -2.87
N TRP A 173 -0.59 14.95 -3.25
CA TRP A 173 0.37 14.30 -2.37
C TRP A 173 1.52 15.25 -2.11
N ASP A 174 1.42 16.01 -1.04
CA ASP A 174 2.47 16.91 -0.62
C ASP A 174 3.55 16.10 0.10
N SER A 175 4.71 15.97 -0.54
CA SER A 175 5.86 15.30 0.08
C SER A 175 6.29 16.00 1.39
N ASN A 176 5.98 17.30 1.54
CA ASN A 176 6.23 18.02 2.79
C ASN A 176 5.31 17.56 3.92
N PHE A 177 4.06 17.20 3.59
CA PHE A 177 3.11 16.67 4.54
C PHE A 177 3.64 15.40 5.22
N GLN A 178 4.22 14.48 4.48
CA GLN A 178 4.79 13.27 5.04
C GLN A 178 6.10 13.52 5.77
N ALA A 179 6.95 14.38 5.23
CA ALA A 179 8.21 14.74 5.87
C ALA A 179 8.00 15.40 7.24
N MET A 180 6.93 16.16 7.42
CA MET A 180 6.60 16.79 8.70
C MET A 180 6.05 15.82 9.75
N GLN A 181 5.48 14.71 9.34
CA GLN A 181 4.92 13.71 10.25
C GLN A 181 5.92 12.65 10.67
N ASN A 182 6.97 12.50 9.91
CA ASN A 182 7.80 11.31 9.98
C ASN A 182 9.20 11.64 10.47
N ALA A 183 9.72 10.73 11.24
CA ALA A 183 11.10 10.76 11.66
C ALA A 183 12.07 10.78 10.45
N PRO A 184 13.30 11.29 10.61
CA PRO A 184 14.26 11.45 9.51
C PRO A 184 14.49 10.20 8.66
N TRP A 185 14.39 9.01 9.25
CA TRP A 185 14.54 7.74 8.52
C TRP A 185 13.36 7.43 7.58
N VAL A 186 12.18 7.96 7.83
CA VAL A 186 11.05 7.84 6.89
C VAL A 186 11.29 8.74 5.67
N THR A 187 11.75 9.98 5.89
CA THR A 187 12.18 10.87 4.81
C THR A 187 13.29 10.21 3.98
N LYS A 188 14.28 9.63 4.64
CA LYS A 188 15.37 8.88 3.99
C LYS A 188 14.85 7.72 3.12
N SER A 189 13.77 7.04 3.54
CA SER A 189 13.19 5.99 2.71
C SER A 189 12.60 6.54 1.41
N TRP A 190 11.94 7.68 1.45
CA TRP A 190 11.40 8.34 0.26
C TRP A 190 12.51 8.77 -0.71
N GLU A 191 13.61 9.32 -0.20
CA GLU A 191 14.78 9.68 -0.99
C GLU A 191 15.39 8.45 -1.66
N LEU A 192 15.62 7.39 -0.89
CA LEU A 192 16.17 6.13 -1.39
C LEU A 192 15.36 5.54 -2.54
N TYR A 193 14.02 5.53 -2.42
CA TYR A 193 13.15 4.97 -3.46
C TYR A 193 12.90 5.91 -4.64
N ARG A 194 13.37 7.18 -4.57
CA ARG A 194 13.37 8.12 -5.69
C ARG A 194 14.64 8.04 -6.53
N GLU A 195 15.68 7.37 -6.06
CA GLU A 195 16.91 7.22 -6.81
C GLU A 195 16.65 6.58 -8.18
N PRO A 196 17.33 7.07 -9.24
CA PRO A 196 17.19 6.51 -10.58
C PRO A 196 17.79 5.10 -10.67
N GLY A 197 17.35 4.33 -11.66
CA GLY A 197 17.89 3.01 -11.95
C GLY A 197 17.09 1.83 -11.40
N MET A 198 16.06 2.08 -10.60
CA MET A 198 15.11 1.04 -10.23
C MET A 198 14.06 0.85 -11.33
N VAL A 199 13.67 -0.41 -11.57
CA VAL A 199 12.67 -0.73 -12.58
C VAL A 199 11.28 -0.44 -12.04
N GLU A 200 10.58 0.44 -12.73
CA GLU A 200 9.16 0.68 -12.56
C GLU A 200 8.43 0.14 -13.80
N ALA A 201 7.46 -0.69 -13.59
CA ALA A 201 6.64 -1.18 -14.68
C ALA A 201 5.16 -1.21 -14.27
N PRO A 202 4.57 -0.04 -13.97
CA PRO A 202 3.17 0.01 -13.59
C PRO A 202 2.31 -0.33 -14.82
N MET A 203 1.37 -1.24 -14.64
CA MET A 203 0.32 -1.43 -15.62
C MET A 203 -0.57 -0.19 -15.59
N PRO A 204 -0.88 0.44 -16.74
CA PRO A 204 -1.80 1.55 -16.77
C PRO A 204 -3.21 1.13 -16.33
N ALA A 205 -4.03 2.09 -15.91
CA ALA A 205 -5.43 1.84 -15.63
C ALA A 205 -6.18 1.51 -16.93
N LEU A 206 -6.49 0.25 -17.11
CA LEU A 206 -7.19 -0.24 -18.29
C LEU A 206 -8.70 0.00 -18.16
N LYS A 207 -9.34 0.39 -19.28
CA LYS A 207 -10.78 0.45 -19.41
C LYS A 207 -11.30 -0.83 -20.05
N PHE A 208 -12.26 -1.45 -19.38
CA PHE A 208 -12.95 -2.64 -19.85
C PHE A 208 -14.37 -2.28 -20.27
N THR A 209 -14.94 -3.02 -21.24
CA THR A 209 -16.38 -2.99 -21.48
C THR A 209 -17.12 -3.65 -20.30
N ASP A 210 -18.43 -3.45 -20.19
CA ASP A 210 -19.23 -4.07 -19.11
C ASP A 210 -19.17 -5.61 -19.17
N GLU A 211 -19.16 -6.17 -20.37
CA GLU A 211 -19.03 -7.60 -20.60
C GLU A 211 -17.64 -8.12 -20.17
N GLU A 212 -16.58 -7.44 -20.62
CA GLU A 212 -15.21 -7.76 -20.23
C GLU A 212 -15.00 -7.64 -18.72
N PHE A 213 -15.55 -6.59 -18.10
CA PHE A 213 -15.45 -6.37 -16.67
C PHE A 213 -16.15 -7.49 -15.89
N SER A 214 -17.37 -7.86 -16.29
CA SER A 214 -18.13 -8.93 -15.67
C SER A 214 -17.39 -10.27 -15.79
N ARG A 215 -16.99 -10.62 -17.01
CA ARG A 215 -16.29 -11.88 -17.27
C ARG A 215 -14.94 -11.98 -16.57
N ARG A 216 -14.15 -10.90 -16.64
CA ARG A 216 -12.88 -10.79 -15.93
C ARG A 216 -13.05 -10.99 -14.42
N SER A 217 -14.08 -10.40 -13.82
CA SER A 217 -14.32 -10.51 -12.38
C SER A 217 -14.67 -11.94 -11.97
N GLN A 218 -15.45 -12.66 -12.77
CA GLN A 218 -15.74 -14.07 -12.54
C GLN A 218 -14.46 -14.93 -12.59
N ILE A 219 -13.67 -14.79 -13.66
CA ILE A 219 -12.44 -15.55 -13.84
C ILE A 219 -11.44 -15.28 -12.71
N ILE A 220 -11.27 -14.03 -12.33
CA ILE A 220 -10.37 -13.67 -11.21
C ILE A 220 -10.83 -14.35 -9.92
N THR A 221 -12.13 -14.33 -9.62
CA THR A 221 -12.65 -14.99 -8.42
C THR A 221 -12.38 -16.49 -8.43
N GLU A 222 -12.56 -17.16 -9.57
CA GLU A 222 -12.25 -18.58 -9.73
C GLU A 222 -10.76 -18.88 -9.55
N ILE A 223 -9.92 -18.08 -10.19
CA ILE A 223 -8.45 -18.20 -10.07
C ILE A 223 -8.01 -17.97 -8.63
N ASP A 224 -8.41 -16.87 -8.00
CA ASP A 224 -7.96 -16.49 -6.67
C ASP A 224 -8.41 -17.48 -5.60
N THR A 225 -9.61 -18.04 -5.74
CA THR A 225 -10.13 -19.09 -4.85
C THR A 225 -9.23 -20.34 -4.83
N TYR A 226 -8.64 -20.69 -5.95
CA TYR A 226 -7.69 -21.80 -6.03
C TYR A 226 -6.24 -21.37 -5.73
N LYS A 227 -5.82 -20.26 -6.32
CA LYS A 227 -4.44 -19.78 -6.30
C LYS A 227 -3.95 -19.40 -4.89
N ASP A 228 -4.75 -18.63 -4.15
CA ASP A 228 -4.27 -18.05 -2.90
C ASP A 228 -3.97 -19.12 -1.84
N PRO A 229 -4.86 -20.10 -1.56
CA PRO A 229 -4.53 -21.19 -0.64
C PRO A 229 -3.35 -22.06 -1.11
N MET A 230 -3.18 -22.20 -2.44
CA MET A 230 -2.07 -23.01 -2.98
C MET A 230 -0.73 -22.33 -2.82
N ILE A 231 -0.68 -20.99 -2.98
CA ILE A 231 0.52 -20.19 -2.69
C ILE A 231 0.96 -20.41 -1.25
N ASP A 232 0.04 -20.32 -0.30
CA ASP A 232 0.34 -20.52 1.11
C ASP A 232 0.84 -21.94 1.38
N LYS A 233 0.22 -22.95 0.78
CA LYS A 233 0.70 -24.34 0.89
C LYS A 233 2.13 -24.51 0.35
N PHE A 234 2.47 -23.87 -0.76
CA PHE A 234 3.85 -23.88 -1.28
C PHE A 234 4.81 -23.19 -0.34
N ILE A 235 4.44 -22.02 0.21
CA ILE A 235 5.29 -21.28 1.16
C ILE A 235 5.53 -22.10 2.43
N MET A 236 4.49 -22.67 3.00
CA MET A 236 4.58 -23.51 4.21
C MET A 236 5.22 -24.88 3.94
N GLY A 237 5.35 -25.30 2.67
CA GLY A 237 5.86 -26.61 2.29
C GLY A 237 4.88 -27.77 2.52
N VAL A 238 3.60 -27.45 2.69
CA VAL A 238 2.50 -28.43 2.74
C VAL A 238 2.30 -29.07 1.36
N GLU A 239 2.40 -28.24 0.30
CA GLU A 239 2.43 -28.70 -1.07
C GLU A 239 3.84 -28.58 -1.63
N PRO A 240 4.42 -29.63 -2.22
CA PRO A 240 5.78 -29.58 -2.75
C PRO A 240 5.83 -28.79 -4.07
N LEU A 241 6.94 -28.06 -4.26
CA LEU A 241 7.14 -27.18 -5.45
C LEU A 241 7.31 -27.93 -6.78
N ASP A 242 7.44 -29.26 -6.77
CA ASP A 242 7.38 -30.06 -7.99
C ASP A 242 5.94 -30.10 -8.58
N LYS A 243 4.92 -29.82 -7.78
CA LYS A 243 3.53 -29.65 -8.21
C LYS A 243 3.23 -28.27 -8.82
N PHE A 244 4.22 -27.41 -8.97
CA PHE A 244 4.00 -26.07 -9.51
C PHE A 244 3.46 -26.06 -10.96
N ASP A 245 3.86 -27.02 -11.78
CA ASP A 245 3.38 -27.09 -13.16
C ASP A 245 1.91 -27.52 -13.22
N GLU A 246 1.50 -28.42 -12.32
CA GLU A 246 0.08 -28.79 -12.14
C GLU A 246 -0.74 -27.59 -11.62
N PHE A 247 -0.19 -26.81 -10.71
CA PHE A 247 -0.78 -25.56 -10.24
C PHE A 247 -1.04 -24.58 -11.41
N VAL A 248 -0.06 -24.38 -12.28
CA VAL A 248 -0.22 -23.52 -13.47
C VAL A 248 -1.30 -24.03 -14.39
N GLU A 249 -1.37 -25.35 -14.67
CA GLU A 249 -2.41 -25.93 -15.51
C GLU A 249 -3.82 -25.78 -14.90
N ASN A 250 -3.95 -25.85 -13.58
CA ASN A 250 -5.22 -25.61 -12.92
C ASN A 250 -5.67 -24.14 -13.03
N ILE A 251 -4.74 -23.18 -12.91
CA ILE A 251 -5.03 -21.76 -13.14
C ILE A 251 -5.44 -21.50 -14.61
N LYS A 252 -4.81 -22.16 -15.57
CA LYS A 252 -5.24 -22.09 -17.00
C LYS A 252 -6.65 -22.62 -17.19
N ARG A 253 -6.98 -23.76 -16.56
CA ARG A 253 -8.35 -24.32 -16.61
C ARG A 253 -9.39 -23.40 -15.98
N ALA A 254 -9.00 -22.62 -14.97
CA ALA A 254 -9.84 -21.59 -14.36
C ALA A 254 -10.00 -20.32 -15.24
N GLY A 255 -9.42 -20.30 -16.45
CA GLY A 255 -9.63 -19.24 -17.43
C GLY A 255 -8.50 -18.23 -17.58
N LEU A 256 -7.27 -18.54 -17.15
CA LEU A 256 -6.15 -17.63 -17.24
C LEU A 256 -5.92 -17.09 -18.66
N ASP A 257 -6.01 -17.96 -19.68
CA ASP A 257 -5.77 -17.55 -21.06
C ASP A 257 -6.83 -16.57 -21.57
N GLU A 258 -8.09 -16.76 -21.18
CA GLU A 258 -9.17 -15.83 -21.45
C GLU A 258 -8.96 -14.48 -20.70
N LEU A 259 -8.58 -14.54 -19.44
CA LEU A 259 -8.25 -13.37 -18.65
C LEU A 259 -7.14 -12.53 -19.29
N LEU A 260 -6.05 -13.18 -19.70
CA LEU A 260 -4.94 -12.54 -20.40
C LEU A 260 -5.36 -11.93 -21.73
N LYS A 261 -6.25 -12.60 -22.47
CA LYS A 261 -6.80 -12.04 -23.71
C LYS A 261 -7.58 -10.76 -23.44
N ILE A 262 -8.50 -10.76 -22.46
CA ILE A 262 -9.29 -9.58 -22.08
C ILE A 262 -8.37 -8.42 -21.68
N GLN A 263 -7.34 -8.68 -20.86
CA GLN A 263 -6.40 -7.66 -20.43
C GLN A 263 -5.57 -7.11 -21.59
N ASN A 264 -5.08 -7.97 -22.47
CA ASN A 264 -4.31 -7.56 -23.65
C ASN A 264 -5.14 -6.74 -24.63
N ASP A 265 -6.40 -7.09 -24.84
CA ASP A 265 -7.28 -6.34 -25.74
C ASP A 265 -7.61 -4.94 -25.14
N ALA A 266 -7.82 -4.86 -23.83
CA ALA A 266 -7.96 -3.58 -23.14
C ALA A 266 -6.66 -2.74 -23.20
N TYR A 267 -5.49 -3.38 -23.09
CA TYR A 267 -4.21 -2.70 -23.20
C TYR A 267 -3.94 -2.18 -24.61
N LYS A 268 -4.30 -2.91 -25.64
CA LYS A 268 -4.22 -2.43 -27.03
C LYS A 268 -5.06 -1.17 -27.24
N ARG A 269 -6.32 -1.17 -26.76
CA ARG A 269 -7.19 0.03 -26.80
C ARG A 269 -6.56 1.22 -26.06
N TYR A 270 -5.95 0.96 -24.89
CA TYR A 270 -5.22 2.00 -24.17
C TYR A 270 -4.09 2.59 -25.01
N LEU A 271 -3.27 1.76 -25.66
CA LEU A 271 -2.16 2.23 -26.49
C LEU A 271 -2.63 3.03 -27.73
N GLU A 272 -3.78 2.70 -28.30
CA GLU A 272 -4.39 3.44 -29.40
C GLU A 272 -4.86 4.82 -28.95
N PHE A 273 -5.41 4.92 -27.71
CA PHE A 273 -5.86 6.18 -27.14
C PHE A 273 -4.73 7.06 -26.59
N ALA A 274 -3.63 6.47 -26.17
CA ALA A 274 -2.47 7.17 -25.57
C ALA A 274 -1.49 7.75 -26.62
N LYS A 275 -1.74 7.50 -27.93
CA LYS A 275 -1.03 8.13 -29.05
C LYS A 275 -1.60 9.51 -29.34
#